data_bae595aea6d7295d44ec1f6288b92e94
#
_entry.id   bae595aea6d7295d44ec1f6288b92e94
#
_cell.length_a   1.000
_cell.length_b   1.000
_cell.length_c   1.000
_cell.angle_alpha   90.00
_cell.angle_beta   90.00
_cell.angle_gamma   90.00
#
_symmetry.space_group_name_H-M   'P 1'
#
loop_
_entity.id
_entity.type
_entity.pdbx_description
1 polymer ?
#
loop_
_entity_poly.entity_id
_entity_poly.type
_entity_poly.pdbx_seq_one_letter_code
_entity_poly.pdbx_strand_id
1 'polypeptide(L)'
;PVLIFAHSQGNMFATDAMMALSGEFPQSIGLIGVAMTAKSLYGDSTYYTAHDDRIIDGLRLLFPVLASNVDNDPGLFGDNRDFSNHQFMESYFSSELVSRDLIDQDFAIKISNLVFPYTYLGSGAITVSLTWGSEPDVDLHILEPDGNHVYYQNMLGSFGYLDLDDVDSYGPEHYYVPCGGTGVGRYKVGVNYYYGYNPETAQIQISTSDGKTRTFTQDLATSNGTLGNSSPITVAIIDVTVDSNGNRVYDVHQ
;
A
#
# COMPACT_ATOMS: atom_id res chain seq x y z
N PRO A 1 -4.23 -0.17 -1.04
CA PRO A 1 -4.53 -1.46 -0.43
C PRO A 1 -5.67 -2.17 -1.15
N VAL A 2 -5.73 -3.48 -1.03
CA VAL A 2 -6.74 -4.32 -1.65
C VAL A 2 -7.32 -5.28 -0.60
N LEU A 3 -8.65 -5.29 -0.43
CA LEU A 3 -9.35 -6.31 0.31
C LEU A 3 -10.14 -7.18 -0.67
N ILE A 4 -9.79 -8.47 -0.71
CA ILE A 4 -10.45 -9.46 -1.55
C ILE A 4 -11.59 -10.08 -0.76
N PHE A 5 -12.78 -10.09 -1.36
CA PHE A 5 -13.90 -10.91 -0.92
C PHE A 5 -14.04 -12.08 -1.88
N ALA A 6 -13.99 -13.30 -1.37
CA ALA A 6 -14.11 -14.50 -2.20
C ALA A 6 -15.15 -15.46 -1.64
N HIS A 7 -15.92 -16.08 -2.53
CA HIS A 7 -16.93 -17.07 -2.19
C HIS A 7 -16.70 -18.36 -2.96
N SER A 8 -16.86 -19.51 -2.30
CA SER A 8 -16.84 -20.83 -2.92
C SER A 8 -15.55 -21.05 -3.75
N GLN A 9 -15.65 -21.45 -5.01
CA GLN A 9 -14.52 -21.67 -5.90
C GLN A 9 -13.59 -20.44 -6.03
N GLY A 10 -14.11 -19.23 -5.87
CA GLY A 10 -13.33 -18.00 -5.86
C GLY A 10 -12.24 -17.97 -4.79
N ASN A 11 -12.44 -18.68 -3.68
CA ASN A 11 -11.44 -18.80 -2.61
C ASN A 11 -10.15 -19.49 -3.05
N MET A 12 -10.20 -20.41 -4.02
CA MET A 12 -8.99 -21.07 -4.53
C MET A 12 -8.09 -20.04 -5.23
N PHE A 13 -8.67 -19.23 -6.12
CA PHE A 13 -7.92 -18.19 -6.82
C PHE A 13 -7.44 -17.08 -5.89
N ALA A 14 -8.31 -16.67 -4.94
CA ALA A 14 -7.95 -15.65 -3.95
C ALA A 14 -6.83 -16.13 -3.03
N THR A 15 -6.85 -17.39 -2.61
CA THR A 15 -5.79 -17.98 -1.78
C THR A 15 -4.47 -18.09 -2.53
N ASP A 16 -4.49 -18.46 -3.82
CA ASP A 16 -3.30 -18.47 -4.66
C ASP A 16 -2.71 -17.07 -4.82
N ALA A 17 -3.56 -16.06 -5.00
CA ALA A 17 -3.12 -14.65 -5.03
C ALA A 17 -2.51 -14.21 -3.69
N MET A 18 -3.14 -14.57 -2.56
CA MET A 18 -2.59 -14.27 -1.23
C MET A 18 -1.26 -14.98 -0.99
N MET A 19 -1.10 -16.24 -1.44
CA MET A 19 0.16 -16.97 -1.34
C MET A 19 1.28 -16.27 -2.12
N ALA A 20 0.97 -15.74 -3.30
CA ALA A 20 1.94 -15.06 -4.15
C ALA A 20 2.31 -13.65 -3.65
N LEU A 21 1.34 -12.89 -3.10
CA LEU A 21 1.48 -11.46 -2.87
C LEU A 21 1.65 -11.06 -1.40
N SER A 22 1.19 -11.89 -0.45
CA SER A 22 1.20 -11.49 0.97
C SER A 22 2.60 -11.38 1.58
N GLY A 23 3.60 -12.03 0.99
CA GLY A 23 5.00 -11.90 1.39
C GLY A 23 5.60 -10.56 0.96
N GLU A 24 5.16 -10.04 -0.18
CA GLU A 24 5.62 -8.78 -0.75
C GLU A 24 4.81 -7.58 -0.24
N PHE A 25 3.49 -7.78 -0.01
CA PHE A 25 2.56 -6.73 0.43
C PHE A 25 1.80 -7.10 1.72
N PRO A 26 2.47 -7.44 2.83
CA PRO A 26 1.85 -8.10 3.98
C PRO A 26 0.75 -7.28 4.66
N GLN A 27 0.79 -5.95 4.52
CA GLN A 27 -0.19 -5.04 5.12
C GLN A 27 -1.07 -4.32 4.08
N SER A 28 -0.90 -4.64 2.80
CA SER A 28 -1.57 -3.94 1.69
C SER A 28 -2.63 -4.78 1.00
N ILE A 29 -2.64 -6.09 1.28
CA ILE A 29 -3.60 -7.05 0.73
C ILE A 29 -4.19 -7.90 1.85
N GLY A 30 -5.51 -8.04 1.84
CA GLY A 30 -6.24 -8.90 2.77
C GLY A 30 -7.28 -9.75 2.06
N LEU A 31 -7.72 -10.85 2.68
CA LEU A 31 -8.75 -11.74 2.17
C LEU A 31 -9.81 -12.04 3.23
N ILE A 32 -11.06 -11.94 2.85
CA ILE A 32 -12.20 -12.54 3.56
C ILE A 32 -12.80 -13.62 2.66
N GLY A 33 -12.61 -14.88 3.04
CA GLY A 33 -13.15 -16.03 2.33
C GLY A 33 -14.48 -16.52 2.93
N VAL A 34 -15.46 -16.78 2.09
CA VAL A 34 -16.78 -17.30 2.50
C VAL A 34 -17.04 -18.62 1.78
N ALA A 35 -17.61 -19.60 2.49
CA ALA A 35 -17.73 -20.98 1.99
C ALA A 35 -16.37 -21.49 1.47
N MET A 36 -15.39 -21.57 2.36
CA MET A 36 -13.98 -21.77 2.04
C MET A 36 -13.71 -23.13 1.41
N THR A 37 -13.11 -23.11 0.22
CA THR A 37 -12.71 -24.30 -0.54
C THR A 37 -11.20 -24.56 -0.51
N ALA A 38 -10.41 -23.64 0.05
CA ALA A 38 -8.97 -23.82 0.16
C ALA A 38 -8.57 -24.64 1.37
N LYS A 39 -7.38 -25.26 1.31
CA LYS A 39 -6.79 -26.05 2.38
C LYS A 39 -5.96 -25.24 3.39
N SER A 40 -5.58 -24.02 3.04
CA SER A 40 -4.66 -23.16 3.80
C SER A 40 -5.01 -21.69 3.59
N LEU A 41 -4.61 -20.85 4.53
CA LEU A 41 -4.66 -19.39 4.44
C LEU A 41 -3.25 -18.82 4.38
N TYR A 42 -3.11 -17.65 3.77
CA TYR A 42 -1.84 -16.93 3.66
C TYR A 42 -2.03 -15.45 3.98
N GLY A 43 -1.02 -14.84 4.62
CA GLY A 43 -1.04 -13.43 4.97
C GLY A 43 -2.24 -13.04 5.84
N ASP A 44 -2.77 -11.83 5.64
CA ASP A 44 -3.96 -11.33 6.34
C ASP A 44 -5.25 -11.91 5.74
N SER A 45 -5.47 -13.21 5.97
CA SER A 45 -6.65 -13.94 5.49
C SER A 45 -7.49 -14.46 6.64
N THR A 46 -8.79 -14.30 6.52
CA THR A 46 -9.82 -14.89 7.38
C THR A 46 -10.84 -15.65 6.55
N TYR A 47 -11.62 -16.51 7.15
CA TYR A 47 -12.69 -17.22 6.43
C TYR A 47 -13.88 -17.52 7.32
N TYR A 48 -15.02 -17.73 6.66
CA TYR A 48 -16.30 -18.07 7.28
C TYR A 48 -16.96 -19.18 6.47
N THR A 49 -17.10 -20.37 7.08
CA THR A 49 -17.76 -21.53 6.49
C THR A 49 -18.77 -22.09 7.49
N ALA A 50 -20.04 -22.09 7.10
CA ALA A 50 -21.12 -22.59 7.93
C ALA A 50 -20.99 -24.12 8.14
N HIS A 51 -21.39 -24.59 9.32
CA HIS A 51 -21.37 -26.01 9.64
C HIS A 51 -22.36 -26.82 8.83
N ASP A 52 -23.40 -26.18 8.28
CA ASP A 52 -24.47 -26.79 7.50
C ASP A 52 -24.38 -26.50 5.99
N ASP A 53 -23.24 -25.97 5.51
CA ASP A 53 -22.96 -25.80 4.08
C ASP A 53 -22.72 -27.16 3.42
N ARG A 54 -23.72 -27.65 2.71
CA ARG A 54 -23.76 -29.00 2.12
C ARG A 54 -22.79 -29.14 0.94
N ILE A 55 -22.47 -28.05 0.25
CA ILE A 55 -21.52 -28.07 -0.87
C ILE A 55 -20.11 -28.25 -0.32
N ILE A 56 -19.73 -27.48 0.71
CA ILE A 56 -18.42 -27.61 1.33
C ILE A 56 -18.27 -28.95 2.05
N ASP A 57 -19.31 -29.44 2.71
CA ASP A 57 -19.29 -30.77 3.32
C ASP A 57 -19.08 -31.88 2.28
N GLY A 58 -19.73 -31.74 1.12
CA GLY A 58 -19.50 -32.65 -0.01
C GLY A 58 -18.07 -32.61 -0.55
N LEU A 59 -17.49 -31.41 -0.66
CA LEU A 59 -16.11 -31.24 -1.09
C LEU A 59 -15.10 -31.87 -0.12
N ARG A 60 -15.33 -31.81 1.19
CA ARG A 60 -14.46 -32.44 2.21
C ARG A 60 -14.29 -33.93 2.04
N LEU A 61 -15.24 -34.61 1.41
CA LEU A 61 -15.12 -36.04 1.12
C LEU A 61 -14.10 -36.32 0.02
N LEU A 62 -13.78 -35.33 -0.81
CA LEU A 62 -12.94 -35.49 -2.00
C LEU A 62 -11.61 -34.74 -1.89
N PHE A 63 -11.58 -33.61 -1.19
CA PHE A 63 -10.46 -32.70 -1.11
C PHE A 63 -10.21 -32.20 0.32
N PRO A 64 -8.94 -31.94 0.68
CA PRO A 64 -8.64 -31.25 1.95
C PRO A 64 -9.06 -29.78 1.86
N VAL A 65 -10.09 -29.41 2.58
CA VAL A 65 -10.54 -28.01 2.76
C VAL A 65 -10.57 -27.66 4.25
N LEU A 66 -10.48 -26.38 4.57
CA LEU A 66 -10.54 -25.91 5.97
C LEU A 66 -11.87 -26.30 6.63
N ALA A 67 -11.83 -26.52 7.94
CA ALA A 67 -13.01 -26.90 8.72
C ALA A 67 -14.06 -25.78 8.72
N SER A 68 -15.34 -26.14 8.88
CA SER A 68 -16.38 -25.14 9.17
C SER A 68 -16.14 -24.49 10.52
N ASN A 69 -16.43 -23.18 10.61
CA ASN A 69 -16.14 -22.36 11.79
C ASN A 69 -17.27 -21.39 12.16
N VAL A 70 -18.41 -21.48 11.49
CA VAL A 70 -19.59 -20.63 11.76
C VAL A 70 -20.82 -21.50 11.98
N ASP A 71 -21.55 -21.21 13.04
CA ASP A 71 -22.85 -21.82 13.32
C ASP A 71 -23.94 -20.82 12.92
N ASN A 72 -24.53 -21.05 11.76
CA ASN A 72 -25.58 -20.22 11.18
C ASN A 72 -26.99 -20.83 11.39
N ASP A 73 -27.15 -21.81 12.30
CA ASP A 73 -28.44 -22.43 12.51
C ASP A 73 -29.49 -21.41 13.02
N PRO A 74 -30.45 -20.97 12.18
CA PRO A 74 -31.49 -20.03 12.56
C PRO A 74 -32.65 -20.70 13.31
N GLY A 75 -32.53 -21.98 13.63
CA GLY A 75 -33.60 -22.80 14.21
C GLY A 75 -34.61 -23.31 13.16
N LEU A 76 -35.61 -24.03 13.66
CA LEU A 76 -36.59 -24.75 12.82
C LEU A 76 -37.57 -23.86 12.01
N PHE A 77 -37.64 -22.56 12.31
CA PHE A 77 -38.66 -21.66 11.71
C PHE A 77 -37.99 -20.34 11.27
N GLY A 78 -37.87 -20.13 9.99
CA GLY A 78 -37.42 -18.86 9.43
C GLY A 78 -36.20 -18.92 8.52
N ASP A 79 -35.86 -20.10 8.05
CA ASP A 79 -34.72 -20.30 7.16
C ASP A 79 -35.09 -19.93 5.71
N ASN A 80 -34.68 -18.76 5.27
CA ASN A 80 -34.81 -18.31 3.87
C ASN A 80 -33.59 -18.68 3.02
N ARG A 81 -32.67 -19.49 3.56
CA ARG A 81 -31.47 -19.93 2.85
C ARG A 81 -31.83 -20.90 1.73
N ASP A 82 -30.94 -20.97 0.74
CA ASP A 82 -31.05 -21.97 -0.31
C ASP A 82 -30.93 -23.41 0.22
N PHE A 83 -31.43 -24.39 -0.51
CA PHE A 83 -31.41 -25.81 -0.10
C PHE A 83 -30.01 -26.34 0.22
N SER A 84 -28.96 -25.79 -0.43
CA SER A 84 -27.56 -26.20 -0.20
C SER A 84 -26.91 -25.49 0.98
N ASN A 85 -27.49 -24.42 1.50
CA ASN A 85 -26.92 -23.51 2.48
C ASN A 85 -25.55 -22.95 2.05
N HIS A 86 -25.39 -22.70 0.75
CA HIS A 86 -24.12 -22.34 0.11
C HIS A 86 -24.11 -20.98 -0.56
N GLN A 87 -25.26 -20.44 -0.98
CA GLN A 87 -25.30 -19.16 -1.69
C GLN A 87 -24.88 -18.00 -0.79
N PHE A 88 -24.08 -17.09 -1.35
CA PHE A 88 -23.46 -16.02 -0.57
C PHE A 88 -24.48 -15.13 0.14
N MET A 89 -25.46 -14.60 -0.59
CA MET A 89 -26.42 -13.64 -0.04
C MET A 89 -27.39 -14.28 0.96
N GLU A 90 -27.93 -15.44 0.62
CA GLU A 90 -28.98 -16.11 1.41
C GLU A 90 -28.39 -16.87 2.61
N SER A 91 -27.24 -17.49 2.45
CA SER A 91 -26.70 -18.45 3.41
C SER A 91 -25.55 -17.94 4.26
N TYR A 92 -24.97 -16.77 3.90
CA TYR A 92 -23.87 -16.15 4.62
C TYR A 92 -24.07 -14.68 4.93
N PHE A 93 -24.81 -13.94 4.11
CA PHE A 93 -24.91 -12.48 4.18
C PHE A 93 -26.32 -11.96 4.50
N SER A 94 -27.25 -12.84 4.85
CA SER A 94 -28.56 -12.44 5.38
C SER A 94 -28.41 -11.81 6.77
N SER A 95 -29.20 -10.76 7.04
CA SER A 95 -29.15 -9.98 8.29
C SER A 95 -29.44 -10.79 9.58
N GLU A 96 -29.97 -11.99 9.43
CA GLU A 96 -30.39 -12.85 10.52
C GLU A 96 -29.30 -13.90 10.91
N LEU A 97 -28.19 -13.92 10.17
CA LEU A 97 -27.16 -14.94 10.31
C LEU A 97 -25.95 -14.43 11.09
N VAL A 98 -25.38 -15.30 11.93
CA VAL A 98 -24.17 -15.04 12.70
C VAL A 98 -22.98 -14.73 11.76
N SER A 99 -22.89 -15.41 10.63
CA SER A 99 -21.85 -15.16 9.63
C SER A 99 -21.83 -13.71 9.13
N ARG A 100 -22.98 -13.09 8.98
CA ARG A 100 -23.08 -11.69 8.56
C ARG A 100 -22.39 -10.74 9.52
N ASP A 101 -22.68 -10.86 10.80
CA ASP A 101 -22.09 -10.01 11.83
C ASP A 101 -20.58 -10.19 11.92
N LEU A 102 -20.11 -11.45 11.83
CA LEU A 102 -18.69 -11.77 11.83
C LEU A 102 -17.96 -11.20 10.61
N ILE A 103 -18.56 -11.32 9.42
CA ILE A 103 -18.00 -10.77 8.17
C ILE A 103 -17.95 -9.24 8.24
N ASP A 104 -18.99 -8.58 8.70
CA ASP A 104 -19.04 -7.12 8.80
C ASP A 104 -18.01 -6.57 9.80
N GLN A 105 -17.81 -7.24 10.93
CA GLN A 105 -16.78 -6.88 11.91
C GLN A 105 -15.38 -7.05 11.33
N ASP A 106 -15.10 -8.18 10.71
CA ASP A 106 -13.81 -8.47 10.10
C ASP A 106 -13.49 -7.52 8.93
N PHE A 107 -14.49 -7.20 8.12
CA PHE A 107 -14.39 -6.19 7.07
C PHE A 107 -13.95 -4.83 7.64
N ALA A 108 -14.61 -4.36 8.71
CA ALA A 108 -14.27 -3.09 9.33
C ALA A 108 -12.83 -3.09 9.89
N ILE A 109 -12.42 -4.19 10.54
CA ILE A 109 -11.07 -4.35 11.08
C ILE A 109 -10.04 -4.36 9.95
N LYS A 110 -10.23 -5.17 8.90
CA LYS A 110 -9.28 -5.27 7.80
C LYS A 110 -9.15 -3.95 7.03
N ILE A 111 -10.26 -3.28 6.72
CA ILE A 111 -10.22 -1.97 6.05
C ILE A 111 -9.43 -0.94 6.85
N SER A 112 -9.55 -0.95 8.18
CA SER A 112 -8.82 -0.01 9.03
C SER A 112 -7.32 -0.31 9.15
N ASN A 113 -6.92 -1.57 8.94
CA ASN A 113 -5.54 -2.03 9.10
C ASN A 113 -4.76 -2.09 7.78
N LEU A 114 -5.45 -2.10 6.63
CA LEU A 114 -4.79 -2.14 5.33
C LEU A 114 -4.09 -0.81 5.04
N VAL A 115 -2.82 -0.88 4.70
CA VAL A 115 -1.99 0.27 4.33
C VAL A 115 -1.62 0.25 2.85
N PHE A 116 -1.28 1.41 2.29
CA PHE A 116 -0.81 1.48 0.90
C PHE A 116 0.55 0.76 0.77
N PRO A 117 0.73 -0.03 -0.30
CA PRO A 117 2.03 -0.62 -0.59
C PRO A 117 3.03 0.46 -0.96
N TYR A 118 4.19 0.43 -0.31
CA TYR A 118 5.21 1.47 -0.49
C TYR A 118 6.00 1.35 -1.79
N THR A 119 6.00 0.22 -2.46
CA THR A 119 6.97 -0.13 -3.52
C THR A 119 6.45 -0.05 -4.96
N TYR A 120 5.20 0.33 -5.26
CA TYR A 120 4.67 0.10 -6.62
C TYR A 120 3.86 1.22 -7.27
N LEU A 121 3.81 2.39 -6.68
CA LEU A 121 3.12 3.51 -7.31
C LEU A 121 4.16 4.45 -7.95
N GLY A 122 4.54 4.17 -9.18
CA GLY A 122 5.34 5.11 -10.00
C GLY A 122 4.64 6.45 -10.25
N SER A 123 3.53 6.71 -9.53
CA SER A 123 2.81 7.97 -9.51
C SER A 123 2.03 8.13 -8.21
N GLY A 124 1.87 9.37 -7.75
CA GLY A 124 1.16 9.72 -6.53
C GLY A 124 0.63 11.15 -6.58
N ALA A 125 0.21 11.65 -5.43
CA ALA A 125 -0.14 13.07 -5.28
C ALA A 125 1.09 13.96 -5.46
N ILE A 126 2.26 13.48 -5.02
CA ILE A 126 3.58 14.07 -5.29
C ILE A 126 4.51 12.92 -5.70
N THR A 127 5.27 13.13 -6.76
CA THR A 127 6.36 12.26 -7.18
C THR A 127 7.60 13.11 -7.35
N VAL A 128 8.68 12.76 -6.67
CA VAL A 128 10.00 13.37 -6.83
C VAL A 128 10.93 12.30 -7.38
N SER A 129 11.59 12.58 -8.50
CA SER A 129 12.59 11.70 -9.12
C SER A 129 13.92 12.40 -9.16
N LEU A 130 14.94 11.77 -8.61
CA LEU A 130 16.33 12.21 -8.66
C LEU A 130 17.08 11.35 -9.68
N THR A 131 17.83 11.97 -10.55
CA THR A 131 18.82 11.35 -11.43
C THR A 131 20.11 12.15 -11.42
N TRP A 132 21.23 11.50 -11.70
CA TRP A 132 22.55 12.16 -11.79
C TRP A 132 23.38 11.50 -12.89
N GLY A 133 24.66 11.84 -12.99
CA GLY A 133 25.55 11.28 -14.02
C GLY A 133 26.30 10.04 -13.57
N SER A 134 27.60 10.00 -13.87
CA SER A 134 28.42 8.79 -13.73
C SER A 134 29.00 8.57 -12.34
N GLU A 135 28.89 9.54 -11.43
CA GLU A 135 29.39 9.36 -10.07
C GLU A 135 28.49 8.40 -9.30
N PRO A 136 29.04 7.57 -8.39
CA PRO A 136 28.30 6.46 -7.84
C PRO A 136 27.03 6.83 -7.09
N ASP A 137 27.05 7.85 -6.22
CA ASP A 137 26.05 7.91 -5.16
C ASP A 137 25.63 9.34 -4.81
N VAL A 138 24.35 9.65 -5.11
CA VAL A 138 23.68 10.91 -4.78
C VAL A 138 22.32 10.62 -4.15
N ASP A 139 22.21 10.86 -2.86
CA ASP A 139 20.98 10.60 -2.09
C ASP A 139 19.90 11.66 -2.30
N LEU A 140 18.65 11.20 -2.40
CA LEU A 140 17.45 12.04 -2.29
C LEU A 140 17.05 12.22 -0.82
N HIS A 141 16.80 13.46 -0.44
CA HIS A 141 16.36 13.83 0.89
C HIS A 141 15.04 14.60 0.83
N ILE A 142 14.06 14.16 1.61
CA ILE A 142 12.78 14.88 1.75
C ILE A 142 12.55 15.21 3.23
N LEU A 143 12.34 16.48 3.54
CA LEU A 143 11.81 16.89 4.82
C LEU A 143 10.31 17.15 4.69
N GLU A 144 9.51 16.31 5.31
CA GLU A 144 8.05 16.38 5.27
C GLU A 144 7.47 17.51 6.13
N PRO A 145 6.20 17.92 5.95
CA PRO A 145 5.59 19.03 6.69
C PRO A 145 5.58 18.90 8.21
N ASP A 146 5.58 17.70 8.74
CA ASP A 146 5.63 17.40 10.17
C ASP A 146 7.06 17.33 10.73
N GLY A 147 8.08 17.51 9.87
CA GLY A 147 9.49 17.45 10.21
C GLY A 147 10.13 16.07 10.07
N ASN A 148 9.39 15.05 9.62
CA ASN A 148 9.97 13.75 9.34
C ASN A 148 10.96 13.85 8.15
N HIS A 149 12.13 13.26 8.29
CA HIS A 149 13.20 13.27 7.31
C HIS A 149 13.29 11.91 6.61
N VAL A 150 12.90 11.87 5.33
CA VAL A 150 12.93 10.67 4.48
C VAL A 150 14.20 10.69 3.63
N TYR A 151 14.99 9.64 3.72
CA TYR A 151 16.22 9.41 2.98
C TYR A 151 16.61 7.93 3.14
N TYR A 152 17.74 7.45 2.60
CA TYR A 152 18.10 6.03 2.58
C TYR A 152 18.09 5.32 3.95
N GLN A 153 18.41 5.99 5.07
CA GLN A 153 18.34 5.39 6.41
C GLN A 153 16.92 5.41 7.02
N ASN A 154 16.03 6.19 6.49
CA ASN A 154 14.63 6.30 6.94
C ASN A 154 13.74 6.46 5.71
N MET A 155 13.55 5.37 4.97
CA MET A 155 12.85 5.39 3.69
C MET A 155 11.33 5.60 3.83
N LEU A 156 10.77 5.47 5.05
CA LEU A 156 9.35 5.61 5.32
C LEU A 156 9.07 6.91 6.06
N GLY A 157 8.30 7.79 5.42
CA GLY A 157 7.82 9.04 5.98
C GLY A 157 6.43 8.93 6.62
N SER A 158 5.94 10.06 7.12
CA SER A 158 4.56 10.19 7.62
C SER A 158 3.55 10.31 6.48
N PHE A 159 3.96 10.86 5.34
CA PHE A 159 3.10 11.12 4.19
C PHE A 159 3.53 10.36 2.94
N GLY A 160 4.81 10.07 2.81
CA GLY A 160 5.37 9.43 1.64
C GLY A 160 6.51 8.47 1.97
N TYR A 161 7.18 8.00 0.93
CA TYR A 161 8.28 7.02 1.07
C TYR A 161 9.28 7.15 -0.08
N LEU A 162 10.52 6.75 0.18
CA LEU A 162 11.58 6.54 -0.79
C LEU A 162 11.52 5.08 -1.26
N ASP A 163 11.63 4.82 -2.57
CA ASP A 163 11.50 3.48 -3.13
C ASP A 163 12.81 2.69 -3.15
N LEU A 164 13.90 3.37 -3.41
CA LEU A 164 15.22 2.77 -3.63
C LEU A 164 16.31 3.71 -3.12
N ASP A 165 17.39 3.15 -2.62
CA ASP A 165 18.69 3.76 -2.40
C ASP A 165 19.63 3.24 -3.51
N ASP A 166 19.89 4.08 -4.53
CA ASP A 166 20.73 3.70 -5.67
C ASP A 166 22.17 4.21 -5.47
N VAL A 167 23.11 3.28 -5.37
CA VAL A 167 24.54 3.54 -5.13
C VAL A 167 25.42 3.24 -6.34
N ASP A 168 24.81 3.00 -7.53
CA ASP A 168 25.52 2.46 -8.70
C ASP A 168 25.63 3.41 -9.89
N SER A 169 25.41 4.71 -9.74
CA SER A 169 25.45 5.74 -10.77
C SER A 169 24.14 5.87 -11.57
N TYR A 170 23.90 7.10 -12.05
CA TYR A 170 22.74 7.54 -12.84
C TYR A 170 21.39 7.57 -12.11
N GLY A 171 21.20 6.81 -11.03
CA GLY A 171 19.90 6.66 -10.38
C GLY A 171 18.91 5.79 -11.19
N PRO A 172 17.61 5.96 -11.04
CA PRO A 172 16.94 7.00 -10.26
C PRO A 172 16.65 6.64 -8.81
N GLU A 173 16.49 7.64 -7.97
CA GLU A 173 15.79 7.51 -6.70
C GLU A 173 14.45 8.24 -6.75
N HIS A 174 13.42 7.70 -6.09
CA HIS A 174 12.11 8.32 -6.10
C HIS A 174 11.50 8.42 -4.70
N TYR A 175 10.84 9.56 -4.47
CA TYR A 175 9.95 9.73 -3.34
C TYR A 175 8.51 9.88 -3.83
N TYR A 176 7.59 9.17 -3.21
CA TYR A 176 6.17 9.15 -3.55
C TYR A 176 5.29 9.51 -2.36
N VAL A 177 4.33 10.40 -2.57
CA VAL A 177 3.20 10.61 -1.67
C VAL A 177 1.95 10.02 -2.32
N PRO A 178 1.29 9.00 -1.72
CA PRO A 178 0.09 8.39 -2.28
C PRO A 178 -1.06 9.39 -2.45
N CYS A 179 -1.93 9.14 -3.43
CA CYS A 179 -3.16 9.91 -3.59
C CYS A 179 -4.02 9.81 -2.33
N GLY A 180 -4.43 10.96 -1.77
CA GLY A 180 -5.19 11.02 -0.52
C GLY A 180 -4.34 11.09 0.76
N GLY A 181 -3.04 10.77 0.71
CA GLY A 181 -2.11 10.82 1.84
C GLY A 181 -1.36 12.14 2.01
N THR A 182 -1.58 13.13 1.16
CA THR A 182 -0.79 14.36 1.12
C THR A 182 -0.99 15.21 2.37
N GLY A 183 0.07 15.40 3.15
CA GLY A 183 0.12 16.38 4.23
C GLY A 183 0.02 17.81 3.72
N VAL A 184 -0.70 18.67 4.45
CA VAL A 184 -0.70 20.12 4.21
C VAL A 184 0.54 20.72 4.84
N GLY A 185 1.21 21.63 4.13
CA GLY A 185 2.41 22.30 4.59
C GLY A 185 3.54 22.20 3.58
N ARG A 186 4.76 22.32 4.07
CA ARG A 186 5.96 22.45 3.24
C ARG A 186 6.77 21.17 3.24
N TYR A 187 7.00 20.62 2.04
CA TYR A 187 8.02 19.61 1.78
C TYR A 187 9.27 20.31 1.26
N LYS A 188 10.44 19.96 1.81
CA LYS A 188 11.72 20.41 1.25
C LYS A 188 12.38 19.23 0.55
N VAL A 189 12.71 19.43 -0.73
CA VAL A 189 13.42 18.44 -1.54
C VAL A 189 14.89 18.82 -1.58
N GLY A 190 15.74 17.92 -1.14
CA GLY A 190 17.18 18.13 -1.07
C GLY A 190 17.96 16.96 -1.64
N VAL A 191 19.24 17.17 -1.83
CA VAL A 191 20.20 16.14 -2.28
C VAL A 191 21.44 16.17 -1.41
N ASN A 192 22.03 14.99 -1.22
CA ASN A 192 23.37 14.84 -0.67
C ASN A 192 24.23 14.08 -1.68
N TYR A 193 25.35 14.64 -2.10
CA TYR A 193 26.36 13.91 -2.85
C TYR A 193 27.11 13.03 -1.85
N TYR A 194 26.67 11.78 -1.72
CA TYR A 194 27.17 10.91 -0.69
C TYR A 194 28.57 10.39 -1.01
N TYR A 195 28.74 9.82 -2.22
CA TYR A 195 30.03 9.27 -2.61
C TYR A 195 30.31 9.49 -4.10
N GLY A 196 31.55 9.93 -4.38
CA GLY A 196 32.06 10.13 -5.74
C GLY A 196 33.37 10.89 -5.73
N TYR A 197 34.00 11.01 -6.90
CA TYR A 197 35.36 11.55 -7.05
C TYR A 197 35.41 12.82 -7.87
N ASN A 198 34.43 13.05 -8.70
CA ASN A 198 34.36 14.21 -9.61
C ASN A 198 33.12 15.05 -9.32
N PRO A 199 33.10 16.33 -9.74
CA PRO A 199 31.86 17.10 -9.70
C PRO A 199 30.74 16.41 -10.46
N GLU A 200 29.51 16.48 -9.92
CA GLU A 200 28.33 15.85 -10.48
C GLU A 200 27.19 16.88 -10.61
N THR A 201 26.18 16.59 -11.43
CA THR A 201 24.96 17.39 -11.54
C THR A 201 23.76 16.52 -11.27
N ALA A 202 23.06 16.82 -10.20
CA ALA A 202 21.77 16.19 -9.88
C ALA A 202 20.62 16.86 -10.66
N GLN A 203 19.73 16.05 -11.22
CA GLN A 203 18.49 16.51 -11.83
C GLN A 203 17.31 15.98 -11.02
N ILE A 204 16.45 16.90 -10.58
CA ILE A 204 15.26 16.59 -9.79
C ILE A 204 14.02 16.93 -10.60
N GLN A 205 13.17 15.95 -10.85
CA GLN A 205 11.85 16.16 -11.45
C GLN A 205 10.76 15.98 -10.39
N ILE A 206 9.87 16.95 -10.28
CA ILE A 206 8.74 16.93 -9.35
C ILE A 206 7.45 16.98 -10.16
N SER A 207 6.60 15.97 -9.97
CA SER A 207 5.26 15.89 -10.56
C SER A 207 4.21 15.87 -9.47
N THR A 208 3.10 16.57 -9.69
CA THR A 208 1.98 16.68 -8.74
C THR A 208 0.67 16.26 -9.38
N SER A 209 -0.29 15.80 -8.57
CA SER A 209 -1.57 15.26 -9.05
C SER A 209 -2.47 16.26 -9.76
N ASP A 210 -2.18 17.55 -9.70
CA ASP A 210 -2.82 18.60 -10.51
C ASP A 210 -2.25 18.70 -11.94
N GLY A 211 -1.39 17.75 -12.32
CA GLY A 211 -0.82 17.61 -13.67
C GLY A 211 0.39 18.49 -13.95
N LYS A 212 0.93 19.16 -12.94
CA LYS A 212 2.15 19.97 -13.10
C LYS A 212 3.40 19.11 -12.96
N THR A 213 4.42 19.43 -13.77
CA THR A 213 5.77 18.87 -13.63
C THR A 213 6.78 20.01 -13.71
N ARG A 214 7.77 19.99 -12.81
CA ARG A 214 8.90 20.91 -12.79
C ARG A 214 10.21 20.14 -12.67
N THR A 215 11.25 20.65 -13.30
CA THR A 215 12.60 20.09 -13.25
C THR A 215 13.57 21.14 -12.73
N PHE A 216 14.44 20.70 -11.83
CA PHE A 216 15.50 21.51 -11.23
C PHE A 216 16.82 20.79 -11.42
N THR A 217 17.92 21.54 -11.45
CA THR A 217 19.28 21.00 -11.47
C THR A 217 20.09 21.58 -10.33
N GLN A 218 21.00 20.77 -9.78
CA GLN A 218 21.92 21.16 -8.74
C GLN A 218 23.32 20.65 -9.04
N ASP A 219 24.27 21.56 -9.16
CA ASP A 219 25.68 21.20 -9.29
C ASP A 219 26.27 20.81 -7.93
N LEU A 220 26.96 19.70 -7.91
CA LEU A 220 27.52 19.04 -6.72
C LEU A 220 29.05 18.98 -6.90
N ALA A 221 29.78 19.82 -6.20
CA ALA A 221 31.22 19.97 -6.42
C ALA A 221 32.06 18.85 -5.78
N THR A 222 31.64 18.36 -4.60
CA THR A 222 32.37 17.37 -3.81
C THR A 222 31.41 16.51 -3.02
N SER A 223 31.77 15.23 -2.83
CA SER A 223 31.02 14.33 -1.97
C SER A 223 31.19 14.69 -0.49
N ASN A 224 30.12 14.54 0.29
CA ASN A 224 30.05 14.88 1.72
C ASN A 224 29.86 13.67 2.64
N GLY A 225 29.59 12.50 2.09
CA GLY A 225 29.31 11.30 2.86
C GLY A 225 28.18 11.50 3.86
N THR A 226 28.28 10.86 5.01
CA THR A 226 27.26 10.96 6.08
C THR A 226 27.10 12.36 6.66
N LEU A 227 28.05 13.26 6.49
CA LEU A 227 27.92 14.65 6.96
C LEU A 227 26.83 15.42 6.21
N GLY A 228 26.61 15.09 4.93
CA GLY A 228 25.58 15.69 4.11
C GLY A 228 24.16 15.29 4.53
N ASN A 229 23.99 14.15 5.22
CA ASN A 229 22.66 13.67 5.64
C ASN A 229 21.96 14.62 6.64
N SER A 230 22.71 15.32 7.47
CA SER A 230 22.14 16.29 8.44
C SER A 230 21.89 17.67 7.84
N SER A 231 22.45 17.96 6.66
CA SER A 231 22.29 19.25 5.97
C SER A 231 22.32 19.09 4.45
N PRO A 232 21.35 18.38 3.86
CA PRO A 232 21.27 18.22 2.42
C PRO A 232 21.07 19.58 1.75
N ILE A 233 21.58 19.72 0.52
CA ILE A 233 21.38 20.92 -0.29
C ILE A 233 19.92 20.96 -0.71
N THR A 234 19.16 21.95 -0.22
CA THR A 234 17.77 22.14 -0.65
C THR A 234 17.74 22.61 -2.11
N VAL A 235 17.06 21.86 -2.97
CA VAL A 235 16.95 22.13 -4.41
C VAL A 235 15.59 22.68 -4.78
N ALA A 236 14.53 22.20 -4.11
CA ALA A 236 13.18 22.66 -4.36
C ALA A 236 12.31 22.60 -3.11
N ILE A 237 11.22 23.35 -3.14
CA ILE A 237 10.18 23.40 -2.12
C ILE A 237 8.85 23.04 -2.79
N ILE A 238 8.02 22.25 -2.08
CA ILE A 238 6.64 21.96 -2.47
C ILE A 238 5.75 22.47 -1.34
N ASP A 239 5.05 23.56 -1.55
CA ASP A 239 4.03 24.06 -0.62
C ASP A 239 2.66 23.47 -0.99
N VAL A 240 2.08 22.71 -0.06
CA VAL A 240 0.75 22.09 -0.19
C VAL A 240 -0.25 22.85 0.67
N THR A 241 -1.27 23.38 0.01
CA THR A 241 -2.38 24.09 0.65
C THR A 241 -3.73 23.45 0.31
N VAL A 242 -4.81 23.94 0.89
CA VAL A 242 -6.18 23.51 0.59
C VAL A 242 -6.97 24.72 0.07
N ASP A 243 -7.63 24.56 -1.07
CA ASP A 243 -8.51 25.59 -1.61
C ASP A 243 -9.87 25.64 -0.88
N SER A 244 -10.72 26.60 -1.26
CA SER A 244 -12.06 26.76 -0.69
C SER A 244 -13.03 25.59 -0.91
N ASN A 245 -12.68 24.67 -1.84
CA ASN A 245 -13.47 23.48 -2.17
C ASN A 245 -12.91 22.22 -1.47
N GLY A 246 -11.83 22.35 -0.72
CA GLY A 246 -11.17 21.23 -0.05
C GLY A 246 -10.14 20.48 -0.91
N ASN A 247 -9.81 20.96 -2.10
CA ASN A 247 -8.82 20.32 -2.96
C ASN A 247 -7.40 20.70 -2.54
N ARG A 248 -6.45 19.78 -2.72
CA ARG A 248 -5.02 20.07 -2.55
C ARG A 248 -4.51 20.93 -3.71
N VAL A 249 -3.78 21.97 -3.38
CA VAL A 249 -3.11 22.87 -4.32
C VAL A 249 -1.62 22.79 -4.06
N TYR A 250 -0.86 22.60 -5.11
CA TYR A 250 0.59 22.42 -5.07
C TYR A 250 1.30 23.61 -5.70
N ASP A 251 2.22 24.21 -4.95
CA ASP A 251 3.15 25.23 -5.46
C ASP A 251 4.58 24.69 -5.34
N VAL A 252 5.23 24.49 -6.49
CA VAL A 252 6.59 23.92 -6.58
C VAL A 252 7.54 25.02 -7.03
N HIS A 253 8.55 25.33 -6.23
CA HIS A 253 9.52 26.40 -6.49
C HIS A 253 10.89 26.11 -5.86
N GLN A 254 11.91 26.97 -6.14
CA GLN A 254 13.21 26.99 -5.45
C GLN A 254 13.16 27.82 -4.18
#